data_05306ecdeb88475a4598fe03063c533f
#
_entry.id   05306ecdeb88475a4598fe03063c533f
#
_cell.length_a   1.000
_cell.length_b   1.000
_cell.length_c   1.000
_cell.angle_alpha   90.00
_cell.angle_beta   90.00
_cell.angle_gamma   90.00
#
_symmetry.space_group_name_H-M   'P 1'
#
loop_
_entity.id
_entity.type
_entity.pdbx_description
1 polymer ?
#
loop_
_entity_poly.entity_id
_entity_poly.type
_entity_poly.pdbx_seq_one_letter_code
_entity_poly.pdbx_strand_id
1 'polypeptide(L)'
;MSDGPTSPGSSPTRPAKLLVIDDERDHAEVMCEALERLHHECDLAYSLAEAEKRLEKKRYDVIVTDLLMDGRQDGLEVLRLSRRFDPPPPVVLVTALNDVPTSKQAMAEGAFDYIVKPLDLEGFRLQVTRAIEHAQLQQQNVAMEAQLLEGGGFEGIIGRSAPMLRVVQTARQVAPSDRPVLILGESGTGKELVARAIHNNSRRRKQRLVTLNCAGLSESILEDELFGHVKGAFTGAQSDRQGRFEHADGGTLFMDEIGDMPQPMQAKLL
;
A
#
# COMPACT_ATOMS: atom_id res chain seq x y z
N MET A 1 -7.92 -53.85 -11.78
CA MET A 1 -8.10 -52.90 -10.67
C MET A 1 -7.03 -51.84 -10.86
N SER A 2 -7.39 -50.76 -11.53
CA SER A 2 -6.50 -49.66 -11.85
C SER A 2 -7.10 -48.42 -11.21
N ASP A 3 -6.46 -47.97 -10.11
CA ASP A 3 -6.77 -46.70 -9.46
C ASP A 3 -6.31 -45.56 -10.37
N GLY A 4 -7.26 -44.78 -10.86
CA GLY A 4 -6.99 -43.54 -11.57
C GLY A 4 -6.53 -42.45 -10.61
N PRO A 5 -5.75 -41.50 -11.09
CA PRO A 5 -5.25 -40.42 -10.24
C PRO A 5 -6.40 -39.50 -9.81
N THR A 6 -6.59 -39.40 -8.51
CA THR A 6 -7.45 -38.41 -7.86
C THR A 6 -6.91 -36.99 -8.20
N SER A 7 -7.75 -36.18 -8.82
CA SER A 7 -7.51 -34.77 -9.03
C SER A 7 -7.23 -34.09 -7.69
N PRO A 8 -6.26 -33.13 -7.63
CA PRO A 8 -5.99 -32.38 -6.41
C PRO A 8 -7.23 -31.57 -6.03
N GLY A 9 -7.83 -31.92 -4.88
CA GLY A 9 -9.01 -31.27 -4.35
C GLY A 9 -8.76 -29.79 -4.13
N SER A 10 -9.61 -28.96 -4.75
CA SER A 10 -9.74 -27.55 -4.42
C SER A 10 -10.12 -27.44 -2.94
N SER A 11 -9.25 -26.85 -2.14
CA SER A 11 -9.59 -26.42 -0.79
C SER A 11 -10.88 -25.57 -0.84
N PRO A 12 -11.81 -25.71 0.11
CA PRO A 12 -13.03 -24.92 0.10
C PRO A 12 -12.65 -23.43 0.17
N THR A 13 -12.84 -22.73 -0.94
CA THR A 13 -12.65 -21.28 -0.99
C THR A 13 -13.62 -20.61 -0.02
N ARG A 14 -13.11 -19.75 0.87
CA ARG A 14 -13.94 -18.94 1.76
C ARG A 14 -15.02 -18.23 0.94
N PRO A 15 -16.28 -18.12 1.41
CA PRO A 15 -17.30 -17.30 0.75
C PRO A 15 -16.75 -15.90 0.46
N ALA A 16 -16.76 -15.52 -0.81
CA ALA A 16 -16.31 -14.22 -1.26
C ALA A 16 -17.49 -13.26 -1.40
N LYS A 17 -17.24 -11.96 -1.24
CA LYS A 17 -18.23 -10.90 -1.45
C LYS A 17 -18.00 -10.30 -2.83
N LEU A 18 -19.01 -10.37 -3.66
CA LEU A 18 -18.96 -9.98 -5.06
C LEU A 18 -19.90 -8.80 -5.31
N LEU A 19 -19.51 -7.89 -6.17
CA LEU A 19 -20.37 -6.85 -6.71
C LEU A 19 -20.55 -7.09 -8.19
N VAL A 20 -21.78 -7.31 -8.64
CA VAL A 20 -22.14 -7.47 -10.05
C VAL A 20 -22.87 -6.22 -10.51
N ILE A 21 -22.42 -5.64 -11.63
CA ILE A 21 -22.89 -4.37 -12.16
C ILE A 21 -23.24 -4.57 -13.63
N ASP A 22 -24.50 -4.41 -13.97
CA ASP A 22 -25.02 -4.48 -15.34
C ASP A 22 -26.33 -3.67 -15.39
N ASP A 23 -26.53 -2.81 -16.38
CA ASP A 23 -27.77 -2.03 -16.53
C ASP A 23 -28.96 -2.90 -16.95
N GLU A 24 -28.70 -4.05 -17.58
CA GLU A 24 -29.68 -5.07 -17.84
C GLU A 24 -29.91 -5.98 -16.63
N ARG A 25 -31.05 -5.80 -15.96
CA ARG A 25 -31.37 -6.54 -14.71
C ARG A 25 -31.28 -8.05 -14.85
N ASP A 26 -31.83 -8.59 -15.93
CA ASP A 26 -31.85 -10.03 -16.19
C ASP A 26 -30.43 -10.59 -16.31
N HIS A 27 -29.51 -9.85 -16.94
CA HIS A 27 -28.10 -10.22 -17.03
C HIS A 27 -27.41 -10.20 -15.66
N ALA A 28 -27.61 -9.12 -14.89
CA ALA A 28 -27.06 -9.00 -13.55
C ALA A 28 -27.53 -10.13 -12.64
N GLU A 29 -28.83 -10.45 -12.65
CA GLU A 29 -29.44 -11.51 -11.84
C GLU A 29 -28.89 -12.91 -12.20
N VAL A 30 -28.78 -13.22 -13.51
CA VAL A 30 -28.23 -14.50 -13.99
C VAL A 30 -26.76 -14.66 -13.55
N MET A 31 -25.95 -13.62 -13.66
CA MET A 31 -24.57 -13.64 -13.19
C MET A 31 -24.50 -13.84 -11.67
N CYS A 32 -25.33 -13.13 -10.93
CA CYS A 32 -25.41 -13.25 -9.47
C CYS A 32 -25.81 -14.66 -9.05
N GLU A 33 -26.91 -15.21 -9.60
CA GLU A 33 -27.33 -16.60 -9.33
C GLU A 33 -26.21 -17.61 -9.64
N ALA A 34 -25.48 -17.42 -10.75
CA ALA A 34 -24.40 -18.31 -11.12
C ALA A 34 -23.27 -18.35 -10.07
N LEU A 35 -23.03 -17.24 -9.37
CA LEU A 35 -22.01 -17.12 -8.33
C LEU A 35 -22.53 -17.54 -6.95
N GLU A 36 -23.80 -17.28 -6.64
CA GLU A 36 -24.44 -17.74 -5.40
C GLU A 36 -24.52 -19.27 -5.33
N ARG A 37 -24.66 -19.96 -6.45
CA ARG A 37 -24.58 -21.45 -6.52
C ARG A 37 -23.22 -22.00 -6.11
N LEU A 38 -22.18 -21.16 -6.11
CA LEU A 38 -20.84 -21.46 -5.58
C LEU A 38 -20.68 -21.00 -4.12
N HIS A 39 -21.77 -20.64 -3.45
CA HIS A 39 -21.80 -20.17 -2.05
C HIS A 39 -21.07 -18.83 -1.80
N HIS A 40 -21.01 -17.95 -2.81
CA HIS A 40 -20.53 -16.59 -2.66
C HIS A 40 -21.67 -15.63 -2.34
N GLU A 41 -21.34 -14.51 -1.65
CA GLU A 41 -22.30 -13.41 -1.40
C GLU A 41 -22.24 -12.45 -2.59
N CYS A 42 -23.40 -12.15 -3.19
CA CYS A 42 -23.49 -11.31 -4.37
C CYS A 42 -24.39 -10.10 -4.13
N ASP A 43 -23.88 -8.89 -4.34
CA ASP A 43 -24.65 -7.65 -4.36
C ASP A 43 -24.79 -7.18 -5.82
N LEU A 44 -25.95 -6.64 -6.17
CA LEU A 44 -26.26 -6.13 -7.50
C LEU A 44 -26.23 -4.60 -7.53
N ALA A 45 -25.76 -4.03 -8.63
CA ALA A 45 -25.93 -2.61 -8.96
C ALA A 45 -26.31 -2.50 -10.46
N TYR A 46 -27.19 -1.57 -10.77
CA TYR A 46 -27.72 -1.41 -12.12
C TYR A 46 -27.26 -0.11 -12.80
N SER A 47 -26.32 0.57 -12.20
CA SER A 47 -25.69 1.78 -12.74
C SER A 47 -24.37 2.08 -12.03
N LEU A 48 -23.55 2.92 -12.65
CA LEU A 48 -22.33 3.45 -12.03
C LEU A 48 -22.61 4.13 -10.68
N ALA A 49 -23.68 4.94 -10.59
CA ALA A 49 -24.04 5.65 -9.37
C ALA A 49 -24.43 4.71 -8.20
N GLU A 50 -25.09 3.58 -8.51
CA GLU A 50 -25.36 2.56 -7.51
C GLU A 50 -24.08 1.81 -7.09
N ALA A 51 -23.21 1.50 -8.03
CA ALA A 51 -21.93 0.88 -7.77
C ALA A 51 -21.05 1.74 -6.85
N GLU A 52 -20.97 3.06 -7.11
CA GLU A 52 -20.25 4.00 -6.24
C GLU A 52 -20.77 3.97 -4.81
N LYS A 53 -22.10 4.09 -4.63
CA LYS A 53 -22.72 4.05 -3.30
C LYS A 53 -22.45 2.73 -2.54
N ARG A 54 -22.36 1.61 -3.26
CA ARG A 54 -22.07 0.31 -2.66
C ARG A 54 -20.60 0.21 -2.28
N LEU A 55 -19.69 0.65 -3.15
CA LEU A 55 -18.25 0.67 -2.91
C LEU A 55 -17.85 1.61 -1.75
N GLU A 56 -18.60 2.68 -1.52
CA GLU A 56 -18.40 3.55 -0.35
C GLU A 56 -18.77 2.85 0.98
N LYS A 57 -19.77 1.96 0.96
CA LYS A 57 -20.32 1.34 2.17
C LYS A 57 -19.72 -0.01 2.50
N LYS A 58 -19.29 -0.78 1.51
CA LYS A 58 -18.89 -2.18 1.67
C LYS A 58 -17.66 -2.49 0.82
N ARG A 59 -16.78 -3.34 1.33
CA ARG A 59 -15.64 -3.89 0.59
C ARG A 59 -16.06 -5.16 -0.10
N TYR A 60 -15.63 -5.33 -1.35
CA TYR A 60 -15.86 -6.52 -2.15
C TYR A 60 -14.53 -7.19 -2.48
N ASP A 61 -14.56 -8.51 -2.59
CA ASP A 61 -13.39 -9.31 -2.95
C ASP A 61 -13.16 -9.29 -4.46
N VAL A 62 -14.24 -9.27 -5.27
CA VAL A 62 -14.19 -9.17 -6.74
C VAL A 62 -15.34 -8.28 -7.21
N ILE A 63 -15.10 -7.55 -8.28
CA ILE A 63 -16.12 -6.77 -9.00
C ILE A 63 -16.29 -7.36 -10.39
N VAL A 64 -17.52 -7.63 -10.78
CA VAL A 64 -17.92 -7.99 -12.15
C VAL A 64 -18.75 -6.85 -12.71
N THR A 65 -18.39 -6.29 -13.84
CA THR A 65 -19.12 -5.15 -14.41
C THR A 65 -19.27 -5.27 -15.92
N ASP A 66 -20.44 -4.89 -16.43
CA ASP A 66 -20.55 -4.65 -17.87
C ASP A 66 -19.61 -3.49 -18.25
N LEU A 67 -19.00 -3.60 -19.41
CA LEU A 67 -18.14 -2.56 -19.96
C LEU A 67 -18.93 -1.35 -20.42
N LEU A 68 -20.08 -1.60 -21.07
CA LEU A 68 -20.96 -0.58 -21.63
C LEU A 68 -22.31 -0.60 -20.91
N MET A 69 -22.64 0.43 -20.17
CA MET A 69 -23.93 0.64 -19.55
C MET A 69 -24.59 1.89 -20.14
N ASP A 70 -25.84 1.81 -20.57
CA ASP A 70 -26.56 2.92 -21.25
C ASP A 70 -25.75 3.56 -22.39
N GLY A 71 -24.94 2.78 -23.11
CA GLY A 71 -24.10 3.24 -24.22
C GLY A 71 -22.86 4.02 -23.79
N ARG A 72 -22.52 4.02 -22.49
CA ARG A 72 -21.32 4.66 -21.92
C ARG A 72 -20.34 3.62 -21.40
N GLN A 73 -19.05 3.95 -21.44
CA GLN A 73 -17.98 3.07 -20.93
C GLN A 73 -17.87 3.14 -19.38
N ASP A 74 -19.00 3.00 -18.70
CA ASP A 74 -19.09 3.13 -17.25
C ASP A 74 -18.31 2.01 -16.53
N GLY A 75 -18.10 0.85 -17.17
CA GLY A 75 -17.25 -0.22 -16.65
C GLY A 75 -15.80 0.20 -16.46
N LEU A 76 -15.25 1.08 -17.29
CA LEU A 76 -13.91 1.64 -17.08
C LEU A 76 -13.88 2.58 -15.87
N GLU A 77 -14.94 3.33 -15.62
CA GLU A 77 -15.02 4.17 -14.41
C GLU A 77 -15.08 3.29 -13.14
N VAL A 78 -15.83 2.18 -13.17
CA VAL A 78 -15.82 1.19 -12.08
C VAL A 78 -14.41 0.65 -11.83
N LEU A 79 -13.67 0.33 -12.89
CA LEU A 79 -12.27 -0.11 -12.79
C LEU A 79 -11.38 0.97 -12.14
N ARG A 80 -11.56 2.24 -12.49
CA ARG A 80 -10.82 3.36 -11.86
C ARG A 80 -11.20 3.56 -10.40
N LEU A 81 -12.48 3.41 -10.05
CA LEU A 81 -12.96 3.47 -8.68
C LEU A 81 -12.38 2.34 -7.82
N SER A 82 -12.26 1.12 -8.37
CA SER A 82 -11.71 -0.02 -7.65
C SER A 82 -10.27 0.22 -7.18
N ARG A 83 -9.49 1.05 -7.88
CA ARG A 83 -8.10 1.39 -7.53
C ARG A 83 -7.95 2.30 -6.31
N ARG A 84 -9.03 2.89 -5.82
CA ARG A 84 -9.02 3.65 -4.56
C ARG A 84 -8.86 2.75 -3.34
N PHE A 85 -9.02 1.44 -3.52
CA PHE A 85 -8.87 0.45 -2.47
C PHE A 85 -7.43 -0.08 -2.44
N ASP A 86 -6.99 -0.52 -1.26
CA ASP A 86 -5.67 -1.12 -1.06
C ASP A 86 -5.81 -2.37 -0.19
N PRO A 87 -5.54 -3.56 -0.71
CA PRO A 87 -5.33 -3.85 -2.14
C PRO A 87 -6.60 -3.62 -2.98
N PRO A 88 -6.46 -3.27 -4.26
CA PRO A 88 -7.60 -3.10 -5.14
C PRO A 88 -8.25 -4.46 -5.43
N PRO A 89 -9.59 -4.58 -5.38
CA PRO A 89 -10.28 -5.79 -5.79
C PRO A 89 -10.08 -6.01 -7.30
N PRO A 90 -9.85 -7.25 -7.75
CA PRO A 90 -9.83 -7.59 -9.17
C PRO A 90 -11.17 -7.28 -9.81
N VAL A 91 -11.12 -6.69 -11.00
CA VAL A 91 -12.30 -6.33 -11.80
C VAL A 91 -12.34 -7.22 -13.04
N VAL A 92 -13.44 -7.96 -13.21
CA VAL A 92 -13.74 -8.75 -14.39
C VAL A 92 -14.79 -8.00 -15.21
N LEU A 93 -14.47 -7.71 -16.47
CA LEU A 93 -15.35 -6.99 -17.37
C LEU A 93 -16.19 -7.96 -18.20
N VAL A 94 -17.46 -7.62 -18.39
CA VAL A 94 -18.33 -8.31 -19.34
C VAL A 94 -18.54 -7.40 -20.55
N THR A 95 -18.44 -7.90 -21.77
CA THR A 95 -18.43 -7.06 -22.97
C THR A 95 -19.11 -7.75 -24.16
N ALA A 96 -19.67 -6.97 -25.05
CA ALA A 96 -20.16 -7.49 -26.33
C ALA A 96 -19.00 -7.82 -27.30
N LEU A 97 -19.20 -8.75 -28.23
CA LEU A 97 -18.18 -9.22 -29.18
C LEU A 97 -17.51 -8.10 -30.00
N ASN A 98 -18.20 -7.01 -30.22
CA ASN A 98 -17.75 -5.90 -31.08
C ASN A 98 -16.84 -4.89 -30.34
N ASP A 99 -16.56 -5.08 -29.04
CA ASP A 99 -15.87 -4.11 -28.18
C ASP A 99 -14.44 -4.54 -27.80
N VAL A 100 -13.82 -5.35 -28.64
CA VAL A 100 -12.43 -5.84 -28.46
C VAL A 100 -11.39 -4.70 -28.29
N PRO A 101 -11.48 -3.56 -28.98
CA PRO A 101 -10.54 -2.45 -28.74
C PRO A 101 -10.63 -1.89 -27.32
N THR A 102 -11.84 -1.71 -26.79
CA THR A 102 -12.07 -1.19 -25.43
C THR A 102 -11.66 -2.21 -24.38
N SER A 103 -11.85 -3.52 -24.64
CA SER A 103 -11.38 -4.57 -23.75
C SER A 103 -9.84 -4.58 -23.63
N LYS A 104 -9.11 -4.33 -24.72
CA LYS A 104 -7.65 -4.17 -24.70
C LYS A 104 -7.22 -2.96 -23.87
N GLN A 105 -7.93 -1.85 -23.97
CA GLN A 105 -7.69 -0.67 -23.16
C GLN A 105 -7.92 -1.00 -21.67
N ALA A 106 -9.02 -1.65 -21.33
CA ALA A 106 -9.33 -2.05 -19.97
C ALA A 106 -8.24 -2.96 -19.35
N MET A 107 -7.72 -3.91 -20.14
CA MET A 107 -6.58 -4.74 -19.68
C MET A 107 -5.32 -3.90 -19.46
N ALA A 108 -5.03 -2.94 -20.31
CA ALA A 108 -3.91 -2.01 -20.13
C ALA A 108 -4.12 -1.10 -18.90
N GLU A 109 -5.36 -0.75 -18.58
CA GLU A 109 -5.75 -0.06 -17.35
C GLU A 109 -5.84 -0.98 -16.13
N GLY A 110 -5.47 -2.27 -16.24
CA GLY A 110 -5.33 -3.22 -15.11
C GLY A 110 -6.61 -3.90 -14.69
N ALA A 111 -7.55 -4.12 -15.61
CA ALA A 111 -8.62 -5.10 -15.41
C ALA A 111 -7.99 -6.50 -15.20
N PHE A 112 -8.62 -7.31 -14.37
CA PHE A 112 -8.13 -8.68 -14.11
C PHE A 112 -8.35 -9.59 -15.32
N ASP A 113 -9.55 -9.53 -15.89
CA ASP A 113 -9.92 -10.29 -17.10
C ASP A 113 -11.16 -9.68 -17.76
N TYR A 114 -11.52 -10.19 -18.95
CA TYR A 114 -12.78 -9.84 -19.61
C TYR A 114 -13.48 -11.07 -20.18
N ILE A 115 -14.81 -11.03 -20.24
CA ILE A 115 -15.68 -12.10 -20.71
C ILE A 115 -16.57 -11.55 -21.82
N VAL A 116 -16.65 -12.27 -22.92
CA VAL A 116 -17.45 -11.85 -24.09
C VAL A 116 -18.87 -12.41 -24.00
N LYS A 117 -19.89 -11.56 -24.22
CA LYS A 117 -21.29 -11.97 -24.38
C LYS A 117 -21.49 -12.66 -25.76
N PRO A 118 -22.28 -13.74 -25.91
CA PRO A 118 -23.16 -14.34 -24.90
C PRO A 118 -22.38 -15.11 -23.83
N LEU A 119 -22.84 -14.99 -22.56
CA LEU A 119 -22.18 -15.58 -21.44
C LEU A 119 -22.29 -17.11 -21.46
N ASP A 120 -21.12 -17.78 -21.53
CA ASP A 120 -21.00 -19.17 -21.09
C ASP A 120 -20.84 -19.19 -19.56
N LEU A 121 -21.86 -19.69 -18.88
CA LEU A 121 -21.89 -19.70 -17.41
C LEU A 121 -20.77 -20.55 -16.77
N GLU A 122 -20.27 -21.58 -17.45
CA GLU A 122 -19.15 -22.39 -16.92
C GLU A 122 -17.84 -21.59 -17.03
N GLY A 123 -17.56 -21.01 -18.18
CA GLY A 123 -16.42 -20.12 -18.38
C GLY A 123 -16.46 -18.90 -17.47
N PHE A 124 -17.63 -18.28 -17.29
CA PHE A 124 -17.84 -17.18 -16.37
C PHE A 124 -17.48 -17.54 -14.93
N ARG A 125 -18.01 -18.67 -14.40
CA ARG A 125 -17.68 -19.14 -13.05
C ARG A 125 -16.20 -19.39 -12.90
N LEU A 126 -15.56 -20.02 -13.88
CA LEU A 126 -14.12 -20.31 -13.82
C LEU A 126 -13.27 -19.03 -13.73
N GLN A 127 -13.59 -18.01 -14.55
CA GLN A 127 -12.85 -16.76 -14.54
C GLN A 127 -13.04 -15.96 -13.25
N VAL A 128 -14.28 -15.89 -12.74
CA VAL A 128 -14.56 -15.23 -11.46
C VAL A 128 -13.90 -16.00 -10.29
N THR A 129 -13.88 -17.33 -10.32
CA THR A 129 -13.16 -18.14 -9.32
C THR A 129 -11.67 -17.80 -9.29
N ARG A 130 -11.02 -17.67 -10.45
CA ARG A 130 -9.61 -17.23 -10.53
C ARG A 130 -9.39 -15.83 -9.95
N ALA A 131 -10.33 -14.90 -10.19
CA ALA A 131 -10.28 -13.58 -9.60
C ALA A 131 -10.41 -13.63 -8.07
N ILE A 132 -11.29 -14.49 -7.55
CA ILE A 132 -11.44 -14.71 -6.10
C ILE A 132 -10.16 -15.29 -5.49
N GLU A 133 -9.57 -16.32 -6.10
CA GLU A 133 -8.30 -16.91 -5.64
C GLU A 133 -7.19 -15.86 -5.61
N HIS A 134 -7.10 -15.03 -6.64
CA HIS A 134 -6.13 -13.93 -6.70
C HIS A 134 -6.35 -12.92 -5.56
N ALA A 135 -7.59 -12.50 -5.30
CA ALA A 135 -7.93 -11.58 -4.22
C ALA A 135 -7.58 -12.17 -2.84
N GLN A 136 -7.88 -13.46 -2.62
CA GLN A 136 -7.57 -14.17 -1.39
C GLN A 136 -6.07 -14.29 -1.16
N LEU A 137 -5.29 -14.60 -2.20
CA LEU A 137 -3.83 -14.65 -2.12
C LEU A 137 -3.24 -13.28 -1.79
N GLN A 138 -3.75 -12.21 -2.38
CA GLN A 138 -3.32 -10.84 -2.04
C GLN A 138 -3.62 -10.50 -0.58
N GLN A 139 -4.83 -10.82 -0.09
CA GLN A 139 -5.20 -10.61 1.31
C GLN A 139 -4.34 -11.44 2.26
N GLN A 140 -4.04 -12.69 1.93
CA GLN A 140 -3.16 -13.55 2.73
C GLN A 140 -1.73 -13.00 2.78
N ASN A 141 -1.19 -12.51 1.66
CA ASN A 141 0.13 -11.88 1.64
C ASN A 141 0.18 -10.65 2.56
N VAL A 142 -0.81 -9.76 2.48
CA VAL A 142 -0.92 -8.60 3.38
C VAL A 142 -1.04 -9.03 4.84
N ALA A 143 -1.82 -10.08 5.14
CA ALA A 143 -1.96 -10.59 6.49
C ALA A 143 -0.67 -11.26 7.01
N MET A 144 0.05 -12.02 6.17
CA MET A 144 1.35 -12.61 6.52
C MET A 144 2.42 -11.54 6.75
N GLU A 145 2.46 -10.51 5.90
CA GLU A 145 3.35 -9.36 6.08
C GLU A 145 3.04 -8.66 7.40
N ALA A 146 1.75 -8.46 7.75
CA ALA A 146 1.35 -7.89 9.04
C ALA A 146 1.79 -8.76 10.23
N GLN A 147 1.66 -10.09 10.14
CA GLN A 147 2.13 -11.03 11.18
C GLN A 147 3.65 -11.03 11.33
N LEU A 148 4.41 -10.97 10.24
CA LEU A 148 5.86 -10.81 10.26
C LEU A 148 6.28 -9.51 10.94
N LEU A 149 5.44 -8.47 10.90
CA LEU A 149 5.65 -7.20 11.57
C LEU A 149 5.31 -7.24 13.06
N GLU A 150 4.39 -8.09 13.51
CA GLU A 150 4.08 -8.32 14.93
C GLU A 150 5.21 -9.07 15.67
N GLY A 151 6.07 -9.76 14.94
CA GLY A 151 7.16 -10.59 15.50
C GLY A 151 8.41 -9.87 15.99
N GLY A 152 8.46 -8.54 16.09
CA GLY A 152 9.52 -7.82 16.78
C GLY A 152 10.21 -6.70 16.01
N GLY A 153 10.44 -5.61 16.70
CA GLY A 153 11.46 -4.61 16.36
C GLY A 153 10.96 -3.23 15.97
N PHE A 154 9.69 -3.07 15.62
CA PHE A 154 9.13 -1.74 15.32
C PHE A 154 8.09 -1.32 16.37
N GLU A 155 8.41 -1.62 17.65
CA GLU A 155 7.63 -1.18 18.80
C GLU A 155 7.48 0.35 18.81
N GLY A 156 6.23 0.82 18.93
CA GLY A 156 5.91 2.25 18.93
C GLY A 156 5.30 2.78 17.64
N ILE A 157 5.37 2.08 16.52
CA ILE A 157 4.63 2.44 15.31
C ILE A 157 3.28 1.73 15.32
N ILE A 158 2.21 2.50 15.56
CA ILE A 158 0.83 1.99 15.59
C ILE A 158 0.19 2.26 14.22
N GLY A 159 -0.18 1.21 13.49
CA GLY A 159 -0.90 1.33 12.23
C GLY A 159 -0.90 0.01 11.46
N ARG A 160 -2.09 -0.38 10.97
CA ARG A 160 -2.31 -1.63 10.18
C ARG A 160 -2.80 -1.33 8.76
N SER A 161 -2.77 -0.06 8.34
CA SER A 161 -3.12 0.29 6.97
C SER A 161 -2.01 -0.19 6.01
N ALA A 162 -2.38 -0.59 4.79
CA ALA A 162 -1.41 -1.05 3.80
C ALA A 162 -0.31 0.00 3.49
N PRO A 163 -0.57 1.33 3.44
CA PRO A 163 0.50 2.31 3.34
C PRO A 163 1.48 2.27 4.51
N MET A 164 0.99 2.14 5.75
CA MET A 164 1.85 2.06 6.93
C MET A 164 2.69 0.78 6.96
N LEU A 165 2.12 -0.35 6.56
CA LEU A 165 2.83 -1.61 6.44
C LEU A 165 4.00 -1.49 5.45
N ARG A 166 3.81 -0.82 4.31
CA ARG A 166 4.89 -0.53 3.35
C ARG A 166 6.01 0.33 3.96
N VAL A 167 5.65 1.36 4.74
CA VAL A 167 6.64 2.19 5.45
C VAL A 167 7.47 1.33 6.40
N VAL A 168 6.83 0.50 7.22
CA VAL A 168 7.52 -0.39 8.18
C VAL A 168 8.39 -1.42 7.46
N GLN A 169 7.91 -1.99 6.35
CA GLN A 169 8.68 -2.94 5.53
C GLN A 169 9.93 -2.28 4.94
N THR A 170 9.80 -1.09 4.36
CA THR A 170 10.93 -0.32 3.83
C THR A 170 11.92 0.03 4.95
N ALA A 171 11.42 0.51 6.11
CA ALA A 171 12.26 0.83 7.26
C ALA A 171 13.04 -0.40 7.76
N ARG A 172 12.42 -1.59 7.76
CA ARG A 172 13.07 -2.86 8.11
C ARG A 172 14.17 -3.25 7.13
N GLN A 173 13.93 -3.03 5.82
CA GLN A 173 14.92 -3.32 4.77
C GLN A 173 16.15 -2.41 4.86
N VAL A 174 15.97 -1.13 5.21
CA VAL A 174 17.07 -0.15 5.27
C VAL A 174 17.80 -0.16 6.61
N ALA A 175 17.18 -0.60 7.71
CA ALA A 175 17.76 -0.59 9.04
C ALA A 175 19.13 -1.28 9.15
N PRO A 176 19.42 -2.42 8.50
CA PRO A 176 20.74 -3.05 8.53
C PRO A 176 21.81 -2.32 7.71
N SER A 177 21.42 -1.32 6.90
CA SER A 177 22.32 -0.56 6.04
C SER A 177 22.98 0.60 6.80
N ASP A 178 24.23 0.91 6.45
CA ASP A 178 24.95 2.09 6.98
C ASP A 178 24.76 3.35 6.10
N ARG A 179 23.84 3.30 5.13
CA ARG A 179 23.57 4.43 4.23
C ARG A 179 22.66 5.47 4.89
N PRO A 180 22.79 6.76 4.54
CA PRO A 180 21.83 7.77 4.94
C PRO A 180 20.42 7.42 4.46
N VAL A 181 19.41 7.68 5.32
CA VAL A 181 18.00 7.44 5.03
C VAL A 181 17.25 8.78 5.10
N LEU A 182 16.52 9.14 4.05
CA LEU A 182 15.64 10.30 4.04
C LEU A 182 14.20 9.84 4.33
N ILE A 183 13.60 10.45 5.37
CA ILE A 183 12.21 10.19 5.77
C ILE A 183 11.36 11.39 5.36
N LEU A 184 10.42 11.18 4.45
CA LEU A 184 9.52 12.22 3.94
C LEU A 184 8.13 12.08 4.55
N GLY A 185 7.51 13.20 4.88
CA GLY A 185 6.14 13.26 5.42
C GLY A 185 5.81 14.64 5.97
N GLU A 186 4.52 14.93 6.08
CA GLU A 186 4.03 16.17 6.68
C GLU A 186 4.44 16.30 8.16
N SER A 187 4.36 17.50 8.72
CA SER A 187 4.63 17.69 10.15
C SER A 187 3.62 16.92 10.99
N GLY A 188 4.10 16.28 12.08
CA GLY A 188 3.25 15.49 12.96
C GLY A 188 2.93 14.05 12.51
N THR A 189 3.40 13.59 11.34
CA THR A 189 3.11 12.23 10.83
C THR A 189 3.90 11.11 11.51
N GLY A 190 4.80 11.43 12.45
CA GLY A 190 5.58 10.44 13.20
C GLY A 190 6.94 10.11 12.58
N LYS A 191 7.55 11.01 11.80
CA LYS A 191 8.89 10.82 11.22
C LYS A 191 9.93 10.40 12.26
N GLU A 192 9.90 10.99 13.45
CA GLU A 192 10.81 10.64 14.55
C GLU A 192 10.61 9.20 15.04
N LEU A 193 9.37 8.72 15.12
CA LEU A 193 9.08 7.32 15.48
C LEU A 193 9.67 6.34 14.48
N VAL A 194 9.58 6.66 13.19
CA VAL A 194 10.19 5.86 12.11
C VAL A 194 11.71 5.87 12.23
N ALA A 195 12.34 7.02 12.49
CA ALA A 195 13.79 7.13 12.68
C ALA A 195 14.27 6.30 13.87
N ARG A 196 13.58 6.39 15.02
CA ARG A 196 13.86 5.57 16.22
C ARG A 196 13.71 4.08 15.93
N ALA A 197 12.67 3.69 15.19
CA ALA A 197 12.44 2.30 14.82
C ALA A 197 13.54 1.76 13.89
N ILE A 198 14.00 2.56 12.91
CA ILE A 198 15.16 2.20 12.07
C ILE A 198 16.42 2.01 12.93
N HIS A 199 16.72 2.95 13.82
CA HIS A 199 17.87 2.85 14.71
C HIS A 199 17.82 1.59 15.57
N ASN A 200 16.68 1.32 16.24
CA ASN A 200 16.50 0.17 17.13
C ASN A 200 16.63 -1.19 16.41
N ASN A 201 16.42 -1.21 15.09
CA ASN A 201 16.58 -2.41 14.27
C ASN A 201 17.86 -2.42 13.44
N SER A 202 18.74 -1.42 13.63
CA SER A 202 20.02 -1.31 12.95
C SER A 202 21.11 -2.12 13.64
N ARG A 203 22.27 -2.23 12.98
CA ARG A 203 23.50 -2.76 13.59
C ARG A 203 23.99 -1.91 14.76
N ARG A 204 23.58 -0.63 14.80
CA ARG A 204 23.95 0.38 15.81
C ARG A 204 22.93 0.53 16.94
N ARG A 205 21.98 -0.39 17.08
CA ARG A 205 20.87 -0.35 18.06
C ARG A 205 21.30 -0.22 19.53
N LYS A 206 22.53 -0.61 19.85
CA LYS A 206 23.11 -0.48 21.19
C LYS A 206 23.90 0.83 21.39
N GLN A 207 24.07 1.59 20.34
CA GLN A 207 24.75 2.86 20.33
C GLN A 207 23.77 4.02 20.54
N ARG A 208 24.28 5.24 20.62
CA ARG A 208 23.43 6.42 20.85
C ARG A 208 22.63 6.78 19.60
N LEU A 209 21.39 7.17 19.79
CA LEU A 209 20.59 7.93 18.83
C LEU A 209 20.60 9.39 19.29
N VAL A 210 21.27 10.25 18.56
CA VAL A 210 21.33 11.69 18.80
C VAL A 210 20.30 12.36 17.87
N THR A 211 19.46 13.24 18.42
CA THR A 211 18.45 13.96 17.65
C THR A 211 18.77 15.45 17.62
N LEU A 212 18.55 16.10 16.50
CA LEU A 212 18.66 17.53 16.31
C LEU A 212 17.50 18.00 15.45
N ASN A 213 16.76 19.01 15.91
CA ASN A 213 15.78 19.71 15.09
C ASN A 213 16.46 20.93 14.45
N CYS A 214 16.44 20.98 13.11
CA CYS A 214 17.07 22.07 12.34
C CYS A 214 16.17 23.29 12.18
N ALA A 215 14.88 23.19 12.52
CA ALA A 215 13.93 24.30 12.37
C ALA A 215 14.18 25.41 13.40
N GLY A 216 14.07 26.65 12.96
CA GLY A 216 14.09 27.83 13.83
C GLY A 216 15.44 28.18 14.44
N LEU A 217 16.53 27.47 14.10
CA LEU A 217 17.87 27.78 14.53
C LEU A 217 18.57 28.76 13.57
N SER A 218 19.28 29.76 14.12
CA SER A 218 20.17 30.56 13.30
C SER A 218 21.35 29.76 12.79
N GLU A 219 21.95 30.15 11.67
CA GLU A 219 23.10 29.44 11.08
C GLU A 219 24.23 29.20 12.10
N SER A 220 24.57 30.22 12.88
CA SER A 220 25.64 30.12 13.88
C SER A 220 25.32 29.13 15.01
N ILE A 221 24.04 29.08 15.46
CA ILE A 221 23.63 28.15 16.50
C ILE A 221 23.60 26.71 15.95
N LEU A 222 23.11 26.54 14.72
CA LEU A 222 23.07 25.23 14.07
C LEU A 222 24.49 24.70 13.83
N GLU A 223 25.43 25.57 13.45
CA GLU A 223 26.83 25.20 13.28
C GLU A 223 27.46 24.74 14.60
N ASP A 224 27.22 25.50 15.66
CA ASP A 224 27.71 25.16 17.01
C ASP A 224 27.09 23.84 17.54
N GLU A 225 25.81 23.65 17.35
CA GLU A 225 25.15 22.38 17.71
C GLU A 225 25.71 21.20 16.92
N LEU A 226 25.93 21.33 15.61
CA LEU A 226 26.38 20.21 14.77
C LEU A 226 27.85 19.88 14.98
N PHE A 227 28.72 20.88 14.98
CA PHE A 227 30.18 20.69 14.96
C PHE A 227 30.86 21.02 16.27
N GLY A 228 30.18 21.76 17.20
CA GLY A 228 30.76 22.23 18.43
C GLY A 228 31.78 23.37 18.23
N HIS A 229 32.48 23.74 19.26
CA HIS A 229 33.53 24.78 19.21
C HIS A 229 34.64 24.51 20.19
N VAL A 230 35.82 25.05 19.93
CA VAL A 230 36.93 25.13 20.87
C VAL A 230 36.86 26.45 21.65
N LYS A 231 37.41 26.44 22.85
CA LYS A 231 37.51 27.65 23.67
C LYS A 231 38.15 28.81 22.89
N GLY A 232 37.48 29.96 22.91
CA GLY A 232 37.96 31.17 22.22
C GLY A 232 37.56 31.27 20.75
N ALA A 233 36.76 30.37 20.22
CA ALA A 233 36.29 30.40 18.80
C ALA A 233 35.43 31.64 18.48
N PHE A 234 34.70 32.18 19.48
CA PHE A 234 33.90 33.42 19.36
C PHE A 234 33.78 34.11 20.72
N THR A 235 33.29 35.34 20.74
CA THR A 235 33.03 36.09 21.97
C THR A 235 32.01 35.43 22.83
N GLY A 236 32.42 34.77 23.92
CA GLY A 236 31.57 33.97 24.84
C GLY A 236 31.90 32.49 24.90
N ALA A 237 32.77 31.96 24.02
CA ALA A 237 33.25 30.57 24.08
C ALA A 237 34.23 30.38 25.26
N GLN A 238 33.71 30.10 26.44
CA GLN A 238 34.50 29.94 27.67
C GLN A 238 35.15 28.55 27.82
N SER A 239 34.60 27.53 27.15
CA SER A 239 35.08 26.12 27.21
C SER A 239 34.91 25.47 25.85
N ASP A 240 35.59 24.33 25.65
CA ASP A 240 35.34 23.46 24.51
C ASP A 240 33.95 22.84 24.62
N ARG A 241 33.27 22.70 23.48
CA ARG A 241 31.96 22.06 23.36
C ARG A 241 31.96 21.05 22.21
N GLN A 242 31.63 19.82 22.50
CA GLN A 242 31.46 18.77 21.47
C GLN A 242 30.17 18.96 20.72
N GLY A 243 30.23 18.75 19.38
CA GLY A 243 29.06 18.83 18.50
C GLY A 243 28.25 17.52 18.46
N ARG A 244 27.08 17.59 17.83
CA ARG A 244 26.19 16.43 17.65
C ARG A 244 26.83 15.31 16.84
N PHE A 245 27.70 15.62 15.87
CA PHE A 245 28.42 14.62 15.10
C PHE A 245 29.37 13.79 15.99
N GLU A 246 30.12 14.45 16.88
CA GLU A 246 30.99 13.75 17.82
C GLU A 246 30.16 12.92 18.80
N HIS A 247 29.07 13.45 19.32
CA HIS A 247 28.18 12.72 20.21
C HIS A 247 27.52 11.49 19.55
N ALA A 248 27.31 11.55 18.23
CA ALA A 248 26.72 10.46 17.45
C ALA A 248 27.76 9.50 16.88
N ASP A 249 29.03 9.69 17.16
CA ASP A 249 30.08 8.84 16.60
C ASP A 249 29.86 7.36 16.97
N GLY A 250 29.96 6.49 15.97
CA GLY A 250 29.60 5.07 16.05
C GLY A 250 28.10 4.77 16.22
N GLY A 251 27.27 5.81 16.42
CA GLY A 251 25.83 5.74 16.60
C GLY A 251 25.03 6.21 15.38
N THR A 252 23.95 6.94 15.65
CA THR A 252 23.04 7.47 14.62
C THR A 252 22.71 8.93 14.95
N LEU A 253 22.80 9.82 13.95
CA LEU A 253 22.31 11.20 14.04
C LEU A 253 21.00 11.28 13.26
N PHE A 254 19.93 11.73 13.92
CA PHE A 254 18.65 12.07 13.29
C PHE A 254 18.50 13.59 13.24
N MET A 255 18.41 14.13 12.04
CA MET A 255 18.18 15.55 11.80
C MET A 255 16.73 15.72 11.35
N ASP A 256 15.90 16.30 12.22
CA ASP A 256 14.50 16.63 11.89
C ASP A 256 14.42 17.98 11.18
N GLU A 257 13.40 18.14 10.33
CA GLU A 257 13.14 19.33 9.52
C GLU A 257 14.40 19.80 8.74
N ILE A 258 15.13 18.84 8.14
CA ILE A 258 16.37 19.13 7.40
C ILE A 258 16.15 20.08 6.21
N GLY A 259 14.92 20.18 5.69
CA GLY A 259 14.55 21.12 4.64
C GLY A 259 14.68 22.60 5.04
N ASP A 260 14.61 22.89 6.35
CA ASP A 260 14.73 24.25 6.88
C ASP A 260 16.18 24.68 7.12
N MET A 261 17.16 23.80 6.82
CA MET A 261 18.57 24.08 7.00
C MET A 261 19.05 25.18 6.05
N PRO A 262 19.74 26.23 6.57
CA PRO A 262 20.31 27.30 5.74
C PRO A 262 21.29 26.76 4.68
N GLN A 263 21.26 27.30 3.46
CA GLN A 263 22.11 26.89 2.34
C GLN A 263 23.61 26.76 2.69
N PRO A 264 24.22 27.73 3.43
CA PRO A 264 25.63 27.59 3.80
C PRO A 264 25.92 26.35 4.63
N MET A 265 24.96 25.96 5.48
CA MET A 265 25.11 24.76 6.32
C MET A 265 24.97 23.47 5.52
N GLN A 266 24.11 23.47 4.48
CA GLN A 266 24.00 22.32 3.57
C GLN A 266 25.34 22.03 2.87
N ALA A 267 26.07 23.07 2.46
CA ALA A 267 27.38 22.93 1.84
C ALA A 267 28.45 22.37 2.81
N LYS A 268 28.32 22.63 4.13
CA LYS A 268 29.24 22.10 5.14
C LYS A 268 28.98 20.63 5.48
N LEU A 269 27.80 20.12 5.13
CA LEU A 269 27.42 18.71 5.34
C LEU A 269 27.87 17.79 4.20
N LEU A 270 28.16 18.32 3.04
CA LEU A 270 28.64 17.61 1.83
C LEU A 270 30.16 17.43 1.87
#